data_f62a93e769a90fe72377f1f9cf598ff9
#
_entry.id   f62a93e769a90fe72377f1f9cf598ff9
#
_cell.length_a   1.000
_cell.length_b   1.000
_cell.length_c   1.000
_cell.angle_alpha   90.00
_cell.angle_beta   90.00
_cell.angle_gamma   90.00
#
_symmetry.space_group_name_H-M   'P 1'
#
loop_
_entity.id
_entity.type
_entity.pdbx_description
1 polymer ?
#
loop_
_entity_poly.entity_id
_entity_poly.type
_entity_poly.pdbx_seq_one_letter_code
_entity_poly.pdbx_strand_id
1 'polypeptide(L)'
;MLQNEIVLIAPQGETAVTSFETILDSEPQIALGEAESVPAGKYAQEIFTNLGIWDEVKSHAVFASNVREVLAWVEAGEADCGVVYATDAKTSDAVQVVSSAPADGPQVLYPAAIIKDCANPEGAQAFLDFLTSEEAGEVFASYGFTFLAE
;
A
#
# COMPACT_ATOMS: atom_id res chain seq x y z
N MET A 1 1.47 -6.72 15.63
CA MET A 1 0.13 -6.08 15.48
C MET A 1 -0.42 -6.26 14.05
N LEU A 2 -0.24 -5.30 13.15
CA LEU A 2 -0.75 -5.39 11.78
C LEU A 2 0.36 -5.12 10.77
N GLN A 3 0.23 -5.76 9.63
CA GLN A 3 1.04 -5.52 8.45
C GLN A 3 0.12 -5.16 7.28
N ASN A 4 0.54 -4.23 6.43
CA ASN A 4 -0.06 -3.95 5.15
C ASN A 4 0.95 -4.28 4.05
N GLU A 5 0.49 -4.35 2.82
CA GLU A 5 1.33 -4.60 1.66
C GLU A 5 1.29 -3.42 0.70
N ILE A 6 2.40 -3.15 0.05
CA ILE A 6 2.45 -2.27 -1.10
C ILE A 6 2.14 -3.12 -2.33
N VAL A 7 1.19 -2.68 -3.13
CA VAL A 7 0.74 -3.38 -4.32
C VAL A 7 0.76 -2.48 -5.55
N LEU A 8 1.00 -3.08 -6.69
CA LEU A 8 0.84 -2.48 -8.00
C LEU A 8 -0.58 -2.81 -8.48
N ILE A 9 -1.34 -1.77 -8.82
CA ILE A 9 -2.70 -1.89 -9.34
C ILE A 9 -2.77 -1.41 -10.79
N ALA A 10 -3.73 -1.97 -11.52
CA ALA A 10 -4.13 -1.52 -12.84
C ALA A 10 -5.66 -1.45 -12.91
N PRO A 11 -6.25 -0.78 -13.91
CA PRO A 11 -7.69 -0.88 -14.15
C PRO A 11 -8.14 -2.32 -14.31
N GLN A 12 -9.38 -2.62 -13.93
CA GLN A 12 -9.96 -3.96 -14.09
C GLN A 12 -10.01 -4.37 -15.56
N GLY A 13 -9.65 -5.61 -15.89
CA GLY A 13 -9.66 -6.14 -17.24
C GLY A 13 -8.27 -6.43 -17.80
N GLU A 14 -8.08 -6.27 -19.11
CA GLU A 14 -6.77 -6.50 -19.74
C GLU A 14 -5.80 -5.36 -19.40
N THR A 15 -4.58 -5.73 -19.03
CA THR A 15 -3.49 -4.80 -18.77
C THR A 15 -2.18 -5.34 -19.31
N ALA A 16 -1.32 -4.45 -19.80
CA ALA A 16 0.04 -4.80 -20.21
C ALA A 16 1.02 -4.78 -19.02
N VAL A 17 0.63 -4.16 -17.90
CA VAL A 17 1.44 -4.09 -16.69
C VAL A 17 1.23 -5.38 -15.88
N THR A 18 2.32 -6.06 -15.52
CA THR A 18 2.26 -7.38 -14.88
C THR A 18 3.01 -7.48 -13.55
N SER A 19 4.06 -6.69 -13.34
CA SER A 19 4.81 -6.70 -12.08
C SER A 19 5.60 -5.39 -11.88
N PHE A 20 6.15 -5.22 -10.68
CA PHE A 20 7.08 -4.12 -10.38
C PHE A 20 8.36 -4.20 -11.23
N GLU A 21 8.87 -5.41 -11.47
CA GLU A 21 10.14 -5.65 -12.18
C GLU A 21 10.02 -5.36 -13.68
N THR A 22 8.85 -5.58 -14.26
CA THR A 22 8.58 -5.45 -15.71
C THR A 22 7.71 -4.25 -16.03
N ILE A 23 7.50 -3.34 -15.07
CA ILE A 23 6.56 -2.22 -15.21
C ILE A 23 6.86 -1.34 -16.44
N LEU A 24 8.11 -1.20 -16.80
CA LEU A 24 8.56 -0.35 -17.91
C LEU A 24 8.43 -1.00 -19.30
N ASP A 25 8.18 -2.30 -19.37
CA ASP A 25 8.12 -3.03 -20.64
C ASP A 25 7.00 -2.53 -21.58
N SER A 26 5.95 -1.97 -21.00
CA SER A 26 4.79 -1.42 -21.74
C SER A 26 4.78 0.12 -21.82
N GLU A 27 5.82 0.80 -21.32
CA GLU A 27 5.91 2.26 -21.26
C GLU A 27 4.65 2.93 -20.66
N PRO A 28 4.16 2.48 -19.50
CA PRO A 28 2.89 2.93 -18.93
C PRO A 28 3.00 4.33 -18.32
N GLN A 29 1.86 5.03 -18.20
CA GLN A 29 1.73 6.15 -17.28
C GLN A 29 1.48 5.59 -15.87
N ILE A 30 2.37 5.92 -14.94
CA ILE A 30 2.42 5.36 -13.59
C ILE A 30 1.96 6.41 -12.58
N ALA A 31 0.90 6.13 -11.81
CA ALA A 31 0.45 7.00 -10.73
C ALA A 31 1.16 6.62 -9.42
N LEU A 32 1.85 7.57 -8.81
CA LEU A 32 2.57 7.41 -7.54
C LEU A 32 2.21 8.54 -6.57
N GLY A 33 2.23 8.29 -5.27
CA GLY A 33 2.26 9.36 -4.29
C GLY A 33 3.61 10.10 -4.32
N GLU A 34 3.60 11.40 -4.01
CA GLU A 34 4.85 12.14 -3.82
C GLU A 34 5.69 11.53 -2.68
N ALA A 35 6.93 11.14 -2.96
CA ALA A 35 7.76 10.43 -1.99
C ALA A 35 8.11 11.24 -0.72
N GLU A 36 8.11 12.57 -0.80
CA GLU A 36 8.43 13.43 0.34
C GLU A 36 7.25 13.60 1.32
N SER A 37 6.02 13.46 0.86
CA SER A 37 4.82 13.75 1.64
C SER A 37 3.84 12.57 1.78
N VAL A 38 3.91 11.58 0.90
CA VAL A 38 3.00 10.43 0.86
C VAL A 38 3.76 9.14 1.20
N PRO A 39 3.47 8.47 2.32
CA PRO A 39 4.19 7.26 2.74
C PRO A 39 4.20 6.16 1.67
N ALA A 40 3.07 5.89 0.99
CA ALA A 40 3.01 4.93 -0.10
C ALA A 40 3.96 5.30 -1.26
N GLY A 41 4.12 6.59 -1.56
CA GLY A 41 5.08 7.10 -2.54
C GLY A 41 6.53 6.87 -2.14
N LYS A 42 6.85 7.05 -0.86
CA LYS A 42 8.18 6.74 -0.32
C LYS A 42 8.52 5.25 -0.47
N TYR A 43 7.57 4.37 -0.15
CA TYR A 43 7.75 2.92 -0.34
C TYR A 43 7.90 2.56 -1.82
N ALA A 44 7.11 3.16 -2.71
CA ALA A 44 7.26 2.96 -4.15
C ALA A 44 8.65 3.37 -4.65
N GLN A 45 9.14 4.53 -4.23
CA GLN A 45 10.49 4.97 -4.55
C GLN A 45 11.55 3.98 -4.06
N GLU A 46 11.42 3.48 -2.84
CA GLU A 46 12.35 2.48 -2.28
C GLU A 46 12.35 1.19 -3.10
N ILE A 47 11.17 0.66 -3.44
CA ILE A 47 11.04 -0.54 -4.28
C ILE A 47 11.73 -0.34 -5.63
N PHE A 48 11.41 0.71 -6.36
CA PHE A 48 11.98 0.97 -7.67
C PHE A 48 13.47 1.34 -7.63
N THR A 49 13.95 1.93 -6.52
CA THR A 49 15.38 2.18 -6.28
C THR A 49 16.12 0.86 -6.08
N ASN A 50 15.56 -0.07 -5.30
CA ASN A 50 16.14 -1.39 -5.08
C ASN A 50 16.17 -2.23 -6.37
N LEU A 51 15.17 -2.06 -7.25
CA LEU A 51 15.16 -2.66 -8.59
C LEU A 51 16.10 -1.95 -9.59
N GLY A 52 16.67 -0.79 -9.22
CA GLY A 52 17.58 -0.01 -10.07
C GLY A 52 16.91 0.73 -11.22
N ILE A 53 15.61 0.93 -11.18
CA ILE A 53 14.80 1.54 -12.27
C ILE A 53 14.09 2.85 -11.87
N TRP A 54 14.36 3.39 -10.69
CA TRP A 54 13.64 4.58 -10.18
C TRP A 54 13.66 5.78 -11.13
N ASP A 55 14.83 6.12 -11.69
CA ASP A 55 14.96 7.31 -12.56
C ASP A 55 14.11 7.17 -13.82
N GLU A 56 14.00 5.96 -14.37
CA GLU A 56 13.18 5.67 -15.54
C GLU A 56 11.70 5.66 -15.19
N VAL A 57 11.31 4.98 -14.10
CA VAL A 57 9.94 5.01 -13.56
C VAL A 57 9.49 6.45 -13.30
N LYS A 58 10.34 7.28 -12.71
CA LYS A 58 10.06 8.69 -12.44
C LYS A 58 9.73 9.48 -13.71
N SER A 59 10.33 9.14 -14.84
CA SER A 59 10.06 9.81 -16.12
C SER A 59 8.69 9.46 -16.71
N HIS A 60 8.11 8.33 -16.30
CA HIS A 60 6.76 7.86 -16.64
C HIS A 60 5.70 8.16 -15.57
N ALA A 61 6.11 8.73 -14.43
CA ALA A 61 5.24 8.91 -13.28
C ALA A 61 4.49 10.24 -13.31
N VAL A 62 3.24 10.17 -12.82
CA VAL A 62 2.46 11.32 -12.33
C VAL A 62 2.34 11.21 -10.81
N PHE A 63 2.54 12.33 -10.12
CA PHE A 63 2.63 12.34 -8.67
C PHE A 63 1.38 12.93 -8.03
N ALA A 64 0.79 12.16 -7.12
CA ALA A 64 -0.42 12.51 -6.37
C ALA A 64 -0.06 13.01 -4.96
N SER A 65 -0.92 13.85 -4.41
CA SER A 65 -0.78 14.40 -3.06
C SER A 65 -1.18 13.42 -1.94
N ASN A 66 -1.82 12.31 -2.30
CA ASN A 66 -2.22 11.24 -1.38
C ASN A 66 -2.52 9.94 -2.15
N VAL A 67 -2.58 8.82 -1.42
CA VAL A 67 -2.78 7.49 -2.03
C VAL A 67 -4.17 7.30 -2.64
N ARG A 68 -5.20 7.99 -2.14
CA ARG A 68 -6.56 7.91 -2.70
C ARG A 68 -6.66 8.55 -4.08
N GLU A 69 -5.89 9.59 -4.32
CA GLU A 69 -5.79 10.24 -5.62
C GLU A 69 -5.10 9.31 -6.64
N VAL A 70 -4.05 8.57 -6.21
CA VAL A 70 -3.45 7.51 -7.03
C VAL A 70 -4.50 6.47 -7.44
N LEU A 71 -5.27 5.96 -6.47
CA LEU A 71 -6.34 4.99 -6.73
C LEU A 71 -7.36 5.55 -7.72
N ALA A 72 -7.82 6.79 -7.51
CA ALA A 72 -8.83 7.43 -8.36
C ALA A 72 -8.36 7.58 -9.82
N TRP A 73 -7.11 7.94 -10.06
CA TRP A 73 -6.57 8.06 -11.42
C TRP A 73 -6.51 6.70 -12.14
N VAL A 74 -6.16 5.64 -11.42
CA VAL A 74 -6.18 4.28 -12.00
C VAL A 74 -7.60 3.80 -12.25
N GLU A 75 -8.54 4.03 -11.31
CA GLU A 75 -9.97 3.74 -11.48
C GLU A 75 -10.56 4.41 -12.72
N ALA A 76 -10.20 5.67 -12.95
CA ALA A 76 -10.69 6.45 -14.08
C ALA A 76 -9.99 6.09 -15.42
N GLY A 77 -8.93 5.27 -15.39
CA GLY A 77 -8.10 4.98 -16.56
C GLY A 77 -7.25 6.18 -17.02
N GLU A 78 -7.02 7.14 -16.12
CA GLU A 78 -6.14 8.29 -16.35
C GLU A 78 -4.65 7.92 -16.15
N ALA A 79 -4.39 6.82 -15.47
CA ALA A 79 -3.10 6.16 -15.37
C ALA A 79 -3.26 4.68 -15.68
N ASP A 80 -2.25 4.09 -16.32
CA ASP A 80 -2.25 2.67 -16.69
C ASP A 80 -2.03 1.76 -15.49
N CYS A 81 -1.34 2.26 -14.48
CA CYS A 81 -1.10 1.57 -13.22
C CYS A 81 -0.77 2.56 -12.10
N GLY A 82 -0.72 2.06 -10.87
CA GLY A 82 -0.36 2.87 -9.71
C GLY A 82 0.09 2.01 -8.53
N VAL A 83 0.75 2.64 -7.57
CA VAL A 83 1.21 1.98 -6.35
C VAL A 83 0.41 2.50 -5.16
N VAL A 84 -0.26 1.58 -4.48
CA VAL A 84 -1.14 1.82 -3.33
C VAL A 84 -0.90 0.75 -2.26
N TYR A 85 -1.61 0.85 -1.12
CA TYR A 85 -1.69 -0.25 -0.16
C TYR A 85 -2.72 -1.29 -0.62
N ALA A 86 -2.52 -2.55 -0.23
CA ALA A 86 -3.49 -3.62 -0.47
C ALA A 86 -4.88 -3.28 0.11
N THR A 87 -4.91 -2.61 1.25
CA THR A 87 -6.15 -2.11 1.87
C THR A 87 -6.88 -1.09 1.02
N ASP A 88 -6.16 -0.20 0.30
CA ASP A 88 -6.78 0.75 -0.62
C ASP A 88 -7.34 0.03 -1.86
N ALA A 89 -6.57 -0.87 -2.46
CA ALA A 89 -7.01 -1.65 -3.61
C ALA A 89 -8.30 -2.43 -3.33
N LYS A 90 -8.46 -2.93 -2.10
CA LYS A 90 -9.65 -3.68 -1.67
C LYS A 90 -10.93 -2.84 -1.59
N THR A 91 -10.81 -1.52 -1.56
CA THR A 91 -11.98 -0.61 -1.52
C THR A 91 -12.64 -0.38 -2.88
N SER A 92 -12.06 -0.90 -3.97
CA SER A 92 -12.51 -0.62 -5.33
C SER A 92 -12.59 -1.89 -6.17
N ASP A 93 -13.73 -2.08 -6.83
CA ASP A 93 -13.94 -3.14 -7.83
C ASP A 93 -13.49 -2.70 -9.25
N ALA A 94 -13.08 -1.43 -9.42
CA ALA A 94 -12.65 -0.89 -10.70
C ALA A 94 -11.14 -1.10 -10.97
N VAL A 95 -10.39 -1.58 -9.98
CA VAL A 95 -8.97 -1.90 -10.11
C VAL A 95 -8.70 -3.36 -9.75
N GLN A 96 -7.58 -3.86 -10.24
CA GLN A 96 -7.05 -5.17 -9.87
C GLN A 96 -5.63 -5.03 -9.34
N VAL A 97 -5.26 -5.86 -8.38
CA VAL A 97 -3.87 -6.02 -7.95
C VAL A 97 -3.17 -6.93 -8.96
N VAL A 98 -2.14 -6.41 -9.62
CA VAL A 98 -1.35 -7.16 -10.60
C VAL A 98 -0.07 -7.74 -10.00
N SER A 99 0.47 -7.11 -8.95
CA SER A 99 1.66 -7.59 -8.25
C SER A 99 1.72 -7.03 -6.83
N SER A 100 2.20 -7.83 -5.88
CA SER A 100 2.66 -7.34 -4.58
C SER A 100 4.12 -6.90 -4.66
N ALA A 101 4.55 -6.02 -3.75
CA ALA A 101 5.95 -5.62 -3.64
C ALA A 101 6.87 -6.86 -3.48
N PRO A 102 8.12 -6.80 -4.00
CA PRO A 102 9.08 -7.88 -3.79
C PRO A 102 9.25 -8.22 -2.31
N ALA A 103 9.54 -9.50 -2.00
CA ALA A 103 9.60 -10.01 -0.63
C ALA A 103 10.69 -9.35 0.23
N ASP A 104 11.73 -8.80 -0.40
CA ASP A 104 12.81 -8.02 0.20
C ASP A 104 12.52 -6.50 0.21
N GLY A 105 11.33 -6.10 -0.17
CA GLY A 105 10.86 -4.72 -0.17
C GLY A 105 10.50 -4.20 1.23
N PRO A 106 10.09 -2.93 1.30
CA PRO A 106 9.75 -2.30 2.57
C PRO A 106 8.57 -2.98 3.26
N GLN A 107 8.68 -3.17 4.58
CA GLN A 107 7.59 -3.70 5.39
C GLN A 107 6.75 -2.56 5.98
N VAL A 108 5.45 -2.64 5.79
CA VAL A 108 4.48 -1.67 6.32
C VAL A 108 3.88 -2.23 7.61
N LEU A 109 4.42 -1.83 8.75
CA LEU A 109 4.00 -2.29 10.07
C LEU A 109 3.24 -1.22 10.84
N TYR A 110 2.19 -1.62 11.53
CA TYR A 110 1.36 -0.76 12.40
C TYR A 110 1.54 -1.20 13.84
N PRO A 111 2.46 -0.59 14.59
CA PRO A 111 2.60 -0.85 16.02
C PRO A 111 1.52 -0.11 16.82
N ALA A 112 1.17 -0.66 17.97
CA ALA A 112 0.37 0.04 18.98
C ALA A 112 1.09 0.01 20.31
N ALA A 113 0.95 1.09 21.08
CA ALA A 113 1.53 1.22 22.42
C ALA A 113 0.66 2.12 23.31
N ILE A 114 0.74 1.88 24.62
CA ILE A 114 0.09 2.74 25.62
C ILE A 114 0.99 3.94 25.90
N ILE A 115 0.42 5.14 25.88
CA ILE A 115 1.13 6.36 26.22
C ILE A 115 1.52 6.34 27.71
N LYS A 116 2.75 6.71 28.05
CA LYS A 116 3.31 6.65 29.41
C LYS A 116 2.43 7.31 30.48
N ASP A 117 1.86 8.46 30.17
CA ASP A 117 1.02 9.24 31.09
C ASP A 117 -0.47 9.12 30.74
N CYS A 118 -0.91 7.91 30.34
CA CYS A 118 -2.29 7.62 30.01
C CYS A 118 -3.21 7.86 31.22
N ALA A 119 -4.29 8.61 31.02
CA ALA A 119 -5.26 8.92 32.08
C ALA A 119 -6.06 7.67 32.54
N ASN A 120 -6.17 6.65 31.69
CA ASN A 120 -6.84 5.38 31.97
C ASN A 120 -6.00 4.20 31.47
N PRO A 121 -4.93 3.82 32.18
CA PRO A 121 -4.03 2.76 31.73
C PRO A 121 -4.70 1.38 31.69
N GLU A 122 -5.65 1.10 32.60
CA GLU A 122 -6.38 -0.17 32.62
C GLU A 122 -7.28 -0.31 31.38
N GLY A 123 -8.00 0.74 31.01
CA GLY A 123 -8.82 0.74 29.78
C GLY A 123 -7.97 0.68 28.52
N ALA A 124 -6.83 1.36 28.49
CA ALA A 124 -5.90 1.31 27.37
C ALA A 124 -5.30 -0.10 27.20
N GLN A 125 -4.96 -0.78 28.30
CA GLN A 125 -4.46 -2.16 28.27
C GLN A 125 -5.54 -3.11 27.77
N ALA A 126 -6.77 -3.02 28.30
CA ALA A 126 -7.89 -3.86 27.87
C ALA A 126 -8.18 -3.68 26.35
N PHE A 127 -8.05 -2.45 25.82
CA PHE A 127 -8.21 -2.20 24.39
C PHE A 127 -7.04 -2.80 23.59
N LEU A 128 -5.80 -2.66 24.06
CA LEU A 128 -4.63 -3.26 23.40
C LEU A 128 -4.74 -4.80 23.38
N ASP A 129 -5.21 -5.41 24.47
CA ASP A 129 -5.45 -6.86 24.57
C ASP A 129 -6.53 -7.29 23.56
N PHE A 130 -7.62 -6.50 23.43
CA PHE A 130 -8.64 -6.73 22.43
C PHE A 130 -8.07 -6.64 21.00
N LEU A 131 -7.23 -5.63 20.70
CA LEU A 131 -6.62 -5.48 19.37
C LEU A 131 -5.72 -6.66 18.97
N THR A 132 -5.26 -7.45 19.94
CA THR A 132 -4.46 -8.67 19.69
C THR A 132 -5.29 -9.96 19.76
N SER A 133 -6.61 -9.85 19.93
CA SER A 133 -7.53 -11.01 19.95
C SER A 133 -7.81 -11.55 18.54
N GLU A 134 -8.26 -12.79 18.47
CA GLU A 134 -8.71 -13.43 17.23
C GLU A 134 -9.85 -12.65 16.56
N GLU A 135 -10.83 -12.18 17.37
CA GLU A 135 -11.96 -11.37 16.90
C GLU A 135 -11.50 -10.09 16.19
N ALA A 136 -10.57 -9.35 16.77
CA ALA A 136 -9.98 -8.17 16.14
C ALA A 136 -9.20 -8.54 14.88
N GLY A 137 -8.48 -9.67 14.90
CA GLY A 137 -7.76 -10.21 13.75
C GLY A 137 -8.66 -10.48 12.55
N GLU A 138 -9.84 -11.06 12.77
CA GLU A 138 -10.85 -11.27 11.72
C GLU A 138 -11.33 -9.95 11.13
N VAL A 139 -11.60 -8.95 11.97
CA VAL A 139 -11.99 -7.61 11.50
C VAL A 139 -10.89 -7.00 10.64
N PHE A 140 -9.63 -6.99 11.09
CA PHE A 140 -8.51 -6.46 10.33
C PHE A 140 -8.31 -7.18 8.99
N ALA A 141 -8.42 -8.51 8.97
CA ALA A 141 -8.31 -9.30 7.74
C ALA A 141 -9.43 -8.95 6.75
N SER A 142 -10.63 -8.66 7.24
CA SER A 142 -11.75 -8.24 6.38
C SER A 142 -11.48 -6.95 5.63
N TYR A 143 -10.63 -6.07 6.17
CA TYR A 143 -10.17 -4.82 5.54
C TYR A 143 -8.87 -4.97 4.74
N GLY A 144 -8.28 -6.15 4.69
CA GLY A 144 -7.08 -6.43 3.88
C GLY A 144 -5.75 -6.29 4.62
N PHE A 145 -5.76 -6.12 5.94
CA PHE A 145 -4.55 -6.19 6.76
C PHE A 145 -4.13 -7.63 7.03
N THR A 146 -2.82 -7.85 7.15
CA THR A 146 -2.29 -9.08 7.73
C THR A 146 -2.17 -8.90 9.24
N PHE A 147 -2.84 -9.76 9.99
CA PHE A 147 -2.77 -9.77 11.44
C PHE A 147 -1.53 -10.55 11.90
N LEU A 148 -0.68 -9.89 12.67
CA LEU A 148 0.51 -10.48 13.28
C LEU A 148 0.18 -10.77 14.75
N ALA A 149 -0.21 -12.00 15.04
CA ALA A 149 -0.33 -12.47 16.42
C ALA A 149 1.09 -12.58 17.02
N GLU A 150 1.33 -11.86 18.11
CA GLU A 150 2.50 -12.07 18.98
C GLU A 150 2.11 -12.87 20.19
#